data_67da3ed03a4433dd5a9e761c58c2aad3
#
_entry.id   67da3ed03a4433dd5a9e761c58c2aad3
#
_cell.length_a   1.000
_cell.length_b   1.000
_cell.length_c   1.000
_cell.angle_alpha   90.00
_cell.angle_beta   90.00
_cell.angle_gamma   90.00
#
_symmetry.space_group_name_H-M   'P 1'
#
loop_
_entity.id
_entity.type
_entity.pdbx_description
1 polymer ?
#
loop_
_entity_poly.entity_id
_entity_poly.type
_entity_poly.pdbx_seq_one_letter_code
_entity_poly.pdbx_strand_id
1 'polypeptide(L)'
;MRSHLADLCCDEPTASPRFRGTQAAADTALTAFNVAGYAARRNEVFPVERRGASGLSPWIRHGQLALPTVWDSVAGPTRDVEKFRDELRWQEYSRHLYARIGYAVSRPIRYDPLPEHVGAGDRSGEWDRSMLCLESVLAELERDGWLVNQTRMWLASQWTVRQGGDWRIGEDRFFTHLLDGSRAANRLGWQWTIGAATGKPYGFSRWQVDKRAPGLCERCSRQHRCPIESWPPERPLSPGSEPRGIRSADDPSVAAGPVTPLMHADPSVVWITAESLGDADPALRAHPDLPVIFVFDEPLLRRLQLSGKRLVFLAERLAELGLSRELTIRRGKPVEVLAASRIAVTYTPVPGWRRIAEALQPAVVHPWPWLHRPGTGSVVSFSAWRNGLR
;
A
#
# COMPACT_ATOMS: atom_id res chain seq x y z
N MET A 1 -20.01 3.15 -15.83
CA MET A 1 -19.12 3.47 -14.73
C MET A 1 -17.80 4.11 -15.16
N ARG A 2 -17.06 3.59 -16.17
CA ARG A 2 -15.75 4.19 -16.58
C ARG A 2 -15.88 5.67 -16.97
N SER A 3 -16.88 6.04 -17.75
CA SER A 3 -17.13 7.45 -18.15
C SER A 3 -17.40 8.37 -16.96
N HIS A 4 -17.97 7.85 -15.87
CA HIS A 4 -18.23 8.62 -14.64
C HIS A 4 -17.01 8.77 -13.73
N LEU A 5 -15.89 8.11 -14.05
CA LEU A 5 -14.64 8.17 -13.28
C LEU A 5 -13.52 8.91 -14.02
N ALA A 6 -13.69 9.17 -15.30
CA ALA A 6 -12.65 9.73 -16.18
C ALA A 6 -12.10 11.08 -15.67
N ASP A 7 -12.97 11.94 -15.14
CA ASP A 7 -12.59 13.25 -14.60
C ASP A 7 -11.93 13.19 -13.20
N LEU A 8 -11.87 12.00 -12.60
CA LEU A 8 -11.24 11.73 -11.30
C LEU A 8 -9.87 11.06 -11.43
N CYS A 9 -9.44 10.75 -12.65
CA CYS A 9 -8.19 10.06 -12.96
C CYS A 9 -7.20 11.02 -13.62
N CYS A 10 -5.90 10.71 -13.50
CA CYS A 10 -4.85 11.42 -14.25
C CYS A 10 -4.64 10.86 -15.67
N ASP A 11 -5.19 9.69 -15.98
CA ASP A 11 -5.08 8.98 -17.25
C ASP A 11 -6.39 8.29 -17.62
N GLU A 12 -6.44 7.64 -18.77
CA GLU A 12 -7.65 6.93 -19.22
C GLU A 12 -8.01 5.78 -18.26
N PRO A 13 -9.32 5.64 -17.87
CA PRO A 13 -9.77 4.59 -16.96
C PRO A 13 -9.80 3.21 -17.63
N THR A 14 -8.62 2.59 -17.74
CA THR A 14 -8.42 1.24 -18.27
C THR A 14 -8.20 0.24 -17.16
N ALA A 15 -8.61 -1.02 -17.37
CA ALA A 15 -8.34 -2.09 -16.41
C ALA A 15 -6.86 -2.50 -16.44
N SER A 16 -6.32 -2.95 -15.30
CA SER A 16 -5.05 -3.65 -15.32
C SER A 16 -5.17 -4.96 -16.11
N PRO A 17 -4.25 -5.27 -17.02
CA PRO A 17 -4.28 -6.54 -17.75
C PRO A 17 -3.97 -7.74 -16.84
N ARG A 18 -3.31 -7.49 -15.71
CA ARG A 18 -2.86 -8.53 -14.78
C ARG A 18 -3.76 -8.70 -13.56
N PHE A 19 -4.35 -7.64 -13.06
CA PHE A 19 -5.08 -7.64 -11.79
C PHE A 19 -6.53 -7.19 -12.00
N ARG A 20 -7.47 -8.12 -11.80
CA ARG A 20 -8.90 -7.80 -11.77
C ARG A 20 -9.31 -7.46 -10.33
N GLY A 21 -10.15 -6.45 -10.18
CA GLY A 21 -10.56 -5.96 -8.87
C GLY A 21 -11.64 -6.80 -8.16
N THR A 22 -12.06 -7.93 -8.72
CA THR A 22 -13.14 -8.78 -8.17
C THR A 22 -12.69 -9.64 -6.99
N GLN A 23 -13.65 -10.03 -6.11
CA GLN A 23 -13.40 -10.99 -5.04
C GLN A 23 -13.00 -12.36 -5.62
N ALA A 24 -13.69 -12.79 -6.67
CA ALA A 24 -13.38 -14.06 -7.34
C ALA A 24 -11.93 -14.11 -7.85
N ALA A 25 -11.39 -12.99 -8.34
CA ALA A 25 -9.99 -12.92 -8.75
C ALA A 25 -9.03 -12.96 -7.55
N ALA A 26 -9.40 -12.34 -6.44
CA ALA A 26 -8.64 -12.40 -5.19
C ALA A 26 -8.54 -13.82 -4.64
N ASP A 27 -9.67 -14.52 -4.58
CA ASP A 27 -9.76 -15.90 -4.07
C ASP A 27 -9.01 -16.87 -4.97
N THR A 28 -9.14 -16.71 -6.29
CA THR A 28 -8.38 -17.49 -7.28
C THR A 28 -6.88 -17.29 -7.10
N ALA A 29 -6.43 -16.05 -6.94
CA ALA A 29 -5.02 -15.73 -6.76
C ALA A 29 -4.46 -16.30 -5.45
N LEU A 30 -5.25 -16.24 -4.36
CA LEU A 30 -4.86 -16.81 -3.07
C LEU A 30 -4.76 -18.33 -3.14
N THR A 31 -5.73 -18.99 -3.75
CA THR A 31 -5.76 -20.46 -3.93
C THR A 31 -4.61 -20.94 -4.82
N ALA A 32 -4.28 -20.20 -5.87
CA ALA A 32 -3.20 -20.53 -6.79
C ALA A 32 -1.80 -20.23 -6.22
N PHE A 33 -1.71 -19.46 -5.14
CA PHE A 33 -0.42 -19.06 -4.59
C PHE A 33 0.30 -20.25 -3.93
N ASN A 34 1.42 -20.67 -4.52
CA ASN A 34 2.32 -21.66 -3.95
C ASN A 34 3.52 -20.97 -3.28
N VAL A 35 3.64 -21.12 -1.97
CA VAL A 35 4.71 -20.50 -1.17
C VAL A 35 6.07 -21.16 -1.37
N ALA A 36 6.15 -22.37 -1.96
CA ALA A 36 7.41 -23.09 -2.14
C ALA A 36 8.44 -22.29 -2.95
N GLY A 37 9.62 -22.11 -2.38
CA GLY A 37 10.70 -21.29 -2.94
C GLY A 37 10.55 -19.78 -2.74
N TYR A 38 9.54 -19.32 -2.02
CA TYR A 38 9.29 -17.89 -1.78
C TYR A 38 10.49 -17.16 -1.17
N ALA A 39 11.10 -17.74 -0.14
CA ALA A 39 12.22 -17.13 0.56
C ALA A 39 13.41 -16.78 -0.38
N ALA A 40 13.65 -17.64 -1.38
CA ALA A 40 14.72 -17.46 -2.36
C ALA A 40 14.30 -16.52 -3.50
N ARG A 41 13.07 -16.68 -4.02
CA ARG A 41 12.65 -16.10 -5.31
C ARG A 41 11.76 -14.85 -5.21
N ARG A 42 11.31 -14.42 -4.02
CA ARG A 42 10.42 -13.26 -3.86
C ARG A 42 10.98 -11.95 -4.43
N ASN A 43 12.31 -11.84 -4.54
CA ASN A 43 13.01 -10.66 -5.07
C ASN A 43 13.49 -10.84 -6.53
N GLU A 44 13.19 -11.97 -7.18
CA GLU A 44 13.50 -12.15 -8.60
C GLU A 44 12.63 -11.22 -9.44
N VAL A 45 13.24 -10.60 -10.45
CA VAL A 45 12.61 -9.57 -11.27
C VAL A 45 12.37 -10.07 -12.69
N PHE A 46 13.38 -10.69 -13.30
CA PHE A 46 13.32 -11.19 -14.67
C PHE A 46 14.15 -12.49 -14.80
N PRO A 47 13.74 -13.44 -15.64
CA PRO A 47 12.44 -13.47 -16.36
C PRO A 47 11.24 -13.60 -15.39
N VAL A 48 10.05 -13.20 -15.87
CA VAL A 48 8.85 -13.10 -15.01
C VAL A 48 8.46 -14.45 -14.39
N GLU A 49 8.69 -15.54 -15.09
CA GLU A 49 8.38 -16.93 -14.69
C GLU A 49 9.20 -17.37 -13.47
N ARG A 50 10.34 -16.73 -13.21
CA ARG A 50 11.18 -17.01 -12.03
C ARG A 50 10.73 -16.29 -10.78
N ARG A 51 9.79 -15.35 -10.88
CA ARG A 51 9.32 -14.57 -9.74
C ARG A 51 8.63 -15.47 -8.72
N GLY A 52 9.01 -15.29 -7.46
CA GLY A 52 8.34 -15.91 -6.33
C GLY A 52 7.43 -14.95 -5.54
N ALA A 53 7.29 -13.71 -5.98
CA ALA A 53 6.40 -12.75 -5.34
C ALA A 53 4.93 -13.17 -5.51
N SER A 54 4.14 -13.12 -4.42
CA SER A 54 2.75 -13.60 -4.41
C SER A 54 1.79 -12.83 -5.31
N GLY A 55 2.04 -11.52 -5.52
CA GLY A 55 1.12 -10.65 -6.24
C GLY A 55 -0.19 -10.33 -5.50
N LEU A 56 -0.36 -10.77 -4.25
CA LEU A 56 -1.62 -10.63 -3.49
C LEU A 56 -1.87 -9.22 -2.95
N SER A 57 -0.87 -8.35 -2.96
CA SER A 57 -0.93 -7.03 -2.32
C SER A 57 -2.06 -6.11 -2.81
N PRO A 58 -2.53 -6.11 -4.08
CA PRO A 58 -3.67 -5.30 -4.48
C PRO A 58 -4.95 -5.64 -3.70
N TRP A 59 -5.27 -6.92 -3.57
CA TRP A 59 -6.46 -7.37 -2.85
C TRP A 59 -6.33 -7.25 -1.33
N ILE A 60 -5.13 -7.46 -0.77
CA ILE A 60 -4.84 -7.20 0.66
C ILE A 60 -5.01 -5.70 0.95
N ARG A 61 -4.55 -4.83 0.06
CA ARG A 61 -4.68 -3.37 0.21
C ARG A 61 -6.13 -2.93 0.37
N HIS A 62 -7.02 -3.54 -0.38
CA HIS A 62 -8.44 -3.19 -0.43
C HIS A 62 -9.34 -4.07 0.46
N GLY A 63 -8.75 -4.89 1.33
CA GLY A 63 -9.49 -5.72 2.29
C GLY A 63 -10.24 -6.90 1.68
N GLN A 64 -10.09 -7.18 0.37
CA GLN A 64 -10.66 -8.38 -0.26
C GLN A 64 -10.00 -9.65 0.27
N LEU A 65 -8.71 -9.57 0.60
CA LEU A 65 -7.97 -10.58 1.34
C LEU A 65 -7.52 -10.00 2.68
N ALA A 66 -8.18 -10.36 3.76
CA ALA A 66 -7.77 -9.97 5.10
C ALA A 66 -6.43 -10.66 5.47
N LEU A 67 -5.54 -9.94 6.19
CA LEU A 67 -4.24 -10.49 6.59
C LEU A 67 -4.35 -11.80 7.38
N PRO A 68 -5.27 -11.96 8.36
CA PRO A 68 -5.48 -13.24 9.04
C PRO A 68 -5.82 -14.38 8.07
N THR A 69 -6.73 -14.15 7.13
CA THR A 69 -7.12 -15.15 6.12
C THR A 69 -5.93 -15.59 5.27
N VAL A 70 -5.13 -14.65 4.79
CA VAL A 70 -3.91 -14.96 4.00
C VAL A 70 -2.87 -15.69 4.85
N TRP A 71 -2.73 -15.31 6.11
CA TRP A 71 -1.81 -15.94 7.06
C TRP A 71 -2.13 -17.42 7.30
N ASP A 72 -3.41 -17.72 7.48
CA ASP A 72 -3.89 -19.06 7.80
C ASP A 72 -3.95 -19.98 6.56
N SER A 73 -4.17 -19.40 5.38
CA SER A 73 -4.27 -20.16 4.12
C SER A 73 -2.95 -20.71 3.60
N VAL A 74 -1.80 -20.14 4.04
CA VAL A 74 -0.50 -20.51 3.46
C VAL A 74 0.14 -21.66 4.19
N ALA A 75 0.36 -22.77 3.45
CA ALA A 75 1.04 -23.96 3.92
C ALA A 75 2.15 -24.38 2.93
N GLY A 76 3.22 -25.00 3.44
CA GLY A 76 4.35 -25.44 2.63
C GLY A 76 5.65 -25.55 3.42
N PRO A 77 6.83 -25.50 2.78
CA PRO A 77 8.11 -25.56 3.48
C PRO A 77 8.24 -24.48 4.55
N THR A 78 8.61 -24.85 5.77
CA THR A 78 8.64 -23.97 6.96
C THR A 78 9.35 -22.65 6.70
N ARG A 79 10.56 -22.70 6.10
CA ARG A 79 11.35 -21.48 5.78
C ARG A 79 10.60 -20.50 4.86
N ASP A 80 9.87 -21.02 3.89
CA ASP A 80 9.15 -20.22 2.92
C ASP A 80 7.89 -19.60 3.55
N VAL A 81 7.14 -20.41 4.33
CA VAL A 81 5.97 -19.96 5.09
C VAL A 81 6.35 -18.87 6.10
N GLU A 82 7.40 -19.11 6.90
CA GLU A 82 7.88 -18.13 7.87
C GLU A 82 8.30 -16.82 7.18
N LYS A 83 9.02 -16.92 6.06
CA LYS A 83 9.44 -15.72 5.31
C LYS A 83 8.25 -14.98 4.71
N PHE A 84 7.26 -15.69 4.17
CA PHE A 84 6.05 -15.07 3.64
C PHE A 84 5.24 -14.38 4.76
N ARG A 85 5.05 -15.05 5.89
CA ARG A 85 4.39 -14.48 7.08
C ARG A 85 5.13 -13.26 7.63
N ASP A 86 6.45 -13.23 7.52
CA ASP A 86 7.25 -12.05 7.89
C ASP A 86 6.95 -10.84 6.96
N GLU A 87 6.75 -11.08 5.66
CA GLU A 87 6.34 -10.02 4.73
C GLU A 87 4.90 -9.54 4.99
N LEU A 88 3.98 -10.40 5.44
CA LEU A 88 2.64 -9.97 5.90
C LEU A 88 2.73 -9.09 7.16
N ARG A 89 3.65 -9.43 8.09
CA ARG A 89 3.92 -8.57 9.25
C ARG A 89 4.45 -7.19 8.86
N TRP A 90 5.25 -7.07 7.78
CA TRP A 90 5.67 -5.77 7.27
C TRP A 90 4.49 -4.91 6.81
N GLN A 91 3.48 -5.50 6.18
CA GLN A 91 2.26 -4.78 5.82
C GLN A 91 1.48 -4.33 7.06
N GLU A 92 1.32 -5.22 8.05
CA GLU A 92 0.69 -4.90 9.32
C GLU A 92 1.43 -3.78 10.05
N TYR A 93 2.75 -3.90 10.19
CA TYR A 93 3.59 -2.88 10.82
C TYR A 93 3.41 -1.50 10.18
N SER A 94 3.37 -1.43 8.86
CA SER A 94 3.16 -0.15 8.18
C SER A 94 1.81 0.48 8.53
N ARG A 95 0.75 -0.33 8.69
CA ARG A 95 -0.57 0.13 9.15
C ARG A 95 -0.55 0.58 10.61
N HIS A 96 0.12 -0.16 11.50
CA HIS A 96 0.30 0.24 12.90
C HIS A 96 1.00 1.59 13.02
N LEU A 97 2.12 1.75 12.30
CA LEU A 97 2.85 3.02 12.24
C LEU A 97 1.93 4.15 11.76
N TYR A 98 1.25 3.95 10.64
CA TYR A 98 0.39 4.97 10.04
C TYR A 98 -0.83 5.32 10.91
N ALA A 99 -1.46 4.33 11.52
CA ALA A 99 -2.58 4.56 12.44
C ALA A 99 -2.14 5.35 13.69
N ARG A 100 -0.91 5.13 14.17
CA ARG A 100 -0.36 5.75 15.37
C ARG A 100 0.13 7.18 15.14
N ILE A 101 1.01 7.39 14.15
CA ILE A 101 1.63 8.70 13.92
C ILE A 101 0.96 9.52 12.80
N GLY A 102 0.02 8.93 12.07
CA GLY A 102 -0.80 9.62 11.10
C GLY A 102 0.02 10.33 10.00
N TYR A 103 -0.29 11.59 9.78
CA TYR A 103 0.40 12.39 8.77
C TYR A 103 1.88 12.65 9.05
N ALA A 104 2.35 12.42 10.28
CA ALA A 104 3.77 12.57 10.59
C ALA A 104 4.66 11.60 9.80
N VAL A 105 4.11 10.51 9.25
CA VAL A 105 4.82 9.61 8.31
C VAL A 105 5.26 10.31 7.00
N SER A 106 4.77 11.53 6.71
CA SER A 106 5.25 12.35 5.59
C SER A 106 6.54 13.13 5.90
N ARG A 107 7.03 13.04 7.13
CA ARG A 107 8.31 13.59 7.57
C ARG A 107 9.28 12.45 7.89
N PRO A 108 10.60 12.70 7.90
CA PRO A 108 11.57 11.71 8.36
C PRO A 108 11.21 11.19 9.76
N ILE A 109 11.33 9.87 9.95
CA ILE A 109 10.85 9.23 11.20
C ILE A 109 11.93 8.97 12.25
N ARG A 110 13.23 8.95 11.86
CA ARG A 110 14.34 8.67 12.79
C ARG A 110 15.63 9.40 12.46
N TYR A 111 15.96 9.52 11.19
CA TYR A 111 17.21 10.12 10.75
C TYR A 111 16.92 11.23 9.75
N ASP A 112 17.73 12.28 9.79
CA ASP A 112 17.61 13.38 8.84
C ASP A 112 18.18 12.93 7.48
N PRO A 113 17.37 12.87 6.43
CA PRO A 113 17.86 12.53 5.10
C PRO A 113 18.75 13.65 4.56
N LEU A 114 19.55 13.31 3.56
CA LEU A 114 20.38 14.31 2.90
C LEU A 114 19.51 15.42 2.30
N PRO A 115 19.96 16.69 2.34
CA PRO A 115 19.18 17.84 1.88
C PRO A 115 18.65 17.69 0.45
N GLU A 116 19.42 17.07 -0.45
CA GLU A 116 19.02 16.80 -1.82
C GLU A 116 17.82 15.85 -1.94
N HIS A 117 17.55 15.01 -0.93
CA HIS A 117 16.41 14.07 -0.94
C HIS A 117 15.11 14.69 -0.41
N VAL A 118 15.18 15.89 0.17
CA VAL A 118 14.04 16.59 0.79
C VAL A 118 13.91 18.04 0.33
N GLY A 119 14.80 18.49 -0.52
CA GLY A 119 14.87 19.89 -0.94
C GLY A 119 13.90 20.24 -2.05
N ALA A 120 13.45 21.49 -2.03
CA ALA A 120 12.66 22.15 -3.08
C ALA A 120 13.48 22.47 -4.35
N GLY A 121 14.46 21.66 -4.69
CA GLY A 121 15.08 21.78 -6.01
C GLY A 121 14.01 21.50 -7.07
N ASP A 122 13.86 22.38 -8.02
CA ASP A 122 13.11 22.17 -9.25
C ASP A 122 13.72 20.97 -10.01
N ARG A 123 13.36 19.79 -9.56
CA ARG A 123 13.69 18.54 -10.20
C ARG A 123 12.40 17.82 -10.57
N SER A 124 11.72 18.44 -11.53
CA SER A 124 10.71 17.82 -12.37
C SER A 124 11.29 16.61 -13.14
N GLY A 125 12.39 16.02 -12.62
CA GLY A 125 13.09 14.91 -13.20
C GLY A 125 12.18 13.72 -13.41
N GLU A 126 12.28 13.10 -14.54
CA GLU A 126 11.75 11.77 -14.80
C GLU A 126 12.83 10.74 -14.53
N TRP A 127 12.42 9.48 -14.33
CA TRP A 127 13.38 8.39 -14.33
C TRP A 127 14.05 8.27 -15.70
N ASP A 128 15.35 8.03 -15.71
CA ASP A 128 16.10 7.82 -16.95
C ASP A 128 15.70 6.50 -17.64
N ARG A 129 14.78 6.61 -18.57
CA ARG A 129 14.26 5.47 -19.35
C ARG A 129 15.29 4.88 -20.33
N SER A 130 16.45 5.50 -20.51
CA SER A 130 17.52 4.95 -21.34
C SER A 130 18.17 3.69 -20.74
N MET A 131 17.97 3.47 -19.44
CA MET A 131 18.39 2.25 -18.76
C MET A 131 17.29 1.18 -18.85
N LEU A 132 17.55 0.06 -19.53
CA LEU A 132 16.57 -0.99 -19.76
C LEU A 132 15.97 -1.54 -18.45
N CYS A 133 16.75 -1.59 -17.37
CA CYS A 133 16.27 -2.01 -16.05
C CYS A 133 15.22 -1.06 -15.46
N LEU A 134 15.33 0.24 -15.69
CA LEU A 134 14.32 1.21 -15.25
C LEU A 134 13.14 1.26 -16.22
N GLU A 135 13.39 1.27 -17.52
CA GLU A 135 12.33 1.27 -18.53
C GLU A 135 11.39 0.09 -18.37
N SER A 136 11.94 -1.14 -18.21
CA SER A 136 11.12 -2.35 -18.02
C SER A 136 10.24 -2.27 -16.77
N VAL A 137 10.75 -1.68 -15.69
CA VAL A 137 10.02 -1.54 -14.42
C VAL A 137 8.98 -0.44 -14.50
N LEU A 138 9.27 0.69 -15.14
CA LEU A 138 8.32 1.77 -15.36
C LEU A 138 7.17 1.33 -16.28
N ALA A 139 7.50 0.62 -17.35
CA ALA A 139 6.48 0.05 -18.23
C ALA A 139 5.58 -0.96 -17.51
N GLU A 140 6.12 -1.76 -16.58
CA GLU A 140 5.30 -2.65 -15.73
C GLU A 140 4.39 -1.86 -14.78
N LEU A 141 4.90 -0.81 -14.13
CA LEU A 141 4.12 0.06 -13.25
C LEU A 141 2.95 0.73 -14.02
N GLU A 142 3.24 1.27 -15.18
CA GLU A 142 2.25 1.97 -16.01
C GLU A 142 1.22 1.01 -16.62
N ARG A 143 1.64 -0.19 -17.02
CA ARG A 143 0.77 -1.20 -17.61
C ARG A 143 -0.07 -1.93 -16.58
N ASP A 144 0.57 -2.49 -15.54
CA ASP A 144 -0.06 -3.41 -14.60
C ASP A 144 -0.53 -2.73 -13.32
N GLY A 145 0.06 -1.58 -12.95
CA GLY A 145 -0.17 -0.92 -11.67
C GLY A 145 0.42 -1.67 -10.49
N TRP A 146 1.48 -2.47 -10.72
CA TRP A 146 2.09 -3.28 -9.68
C TRP A 146 3.57 -3.53 -9.95
N LEU A 147 4.34 -3.66 -8.89
CA LEU A 147 5.78 -3.93 -8.94
C LEU A 147 6.19 -4.95 -7.87
N VAL A 148 7.18 -5.79 -8.19
CA VAL A 148 7.93 -6.56 -7.19
C VAL A 148 8.61 -5.59 -6.22
N ASN A 149 8.71 -5.94 -4.94
CA ASN A 149 9.34 -5.08 -3.93
C ASN A 149 10.76 -4.64 -4.33
N GLN A 150 11.55 -5.52 -4.92
CA GLN A 150 12.91 -5.20 -5.38
C GLN A 150 12.94 -4.04 -6.38
N THR A 151 12.01 -4.01 -7.33
CA THR A 151 11.96 -2.97 -8.36
C THR A 151 11.42 -1.64 -7.82
N ARG A 152 10.56 -1.67 -6.79
CA ARG A 152 10.19 -0.45 -6.04
C ARG A 152 11.43 0.20 -5.43
N MET A 153 12.32 -0.61 -4.86
CA MET A 153 13.56 -0.14 -4.27
C MET A 153 14.51 0.45 -5.33
N TRP A 154 14.59 -0.14 -6.53
CA TRP A 154 15.41 0.38 -7.62
C TRP A 154 14.93 1.76 -8.08
N LEU A 155 13.64 1.91 -8.36
CA LEU A 155 13.08 3.18 -8.78
C LEU A 155 13.22 4.26 -7.70
N ALA A 156 12.93 3.93 -6.44
CA ALA A 156 13.07 4.88 -5.34
C ALA A 156 14.52 5.30 -5.12
N SER A 157 15.48 4.36 -5.19
CA SER A 157 16.91 4.66 -5.08
C SER A 157 17.42 5.48 -6.26
N GLN A 158 16.99 5.18 -7.49
CA GLN A 158 17.36 5.98 -8.65
C GLN A 158 16.86 7.41 -8.51
N TRP A 159 15.61 7.58 -8.13
CA TRP A 159 15.00 8.91 -7.95
C TRP A 159 15.72 9.75 -6.88
N THR A 160 15.99 9.15 -5.73
CA THR A 160 16.57 9.85 -4.57
C THR A 160 18.09 9.78 -4.54
N VAL A 161 18.64 8.61 -4.19
CA VAL A 161 20.06 8.43 -3.87
C VAL A 161 20.98 8.76 -5.05
N ARG A 162 20.54 8.48 -6.28
CA ARG A 162 21.35 8.73 -7.47
C ARG A 162 21.07 10.06 -8.15
N GLN A 163 19.80 10.47 -8.22
CA GLN A 163 19.42 11.71 -8.91
C GLN A 163 19.20 12.89 -7.95
N GLY A 164 19.16 12.64 -6.62
CA GLY A 164 18.91 13.67 -5.62
C GLY A 164 17.50 14.29 -5.72
N GLY A 165 16.50 13.51 -6.15
CA GLY A 165 15.12 13.97 -6.22
C GLY A 165 14.43 13.94 -4.85
N ASP A 166 13.46 14.84 -4.63
CA ASP A 166 12.61 14.80 -3.44
C ASP A 166 11.82 13.50 -3.40
N TRP A 167 11.98 12.74 -2.31
CA TRP A 167 11.35 11.45 -2.12
C TRP A 167 9.82 11.52 -2.12
N ARG A 168 9.23 12.64 -1.69
CA ARG A 168 7.78 12.81 -1.64
C ARG A 168 7.18 12.87 -3.04
N ILE A 169 7.87 13.52 -3.98
CA ILE A 169 7.44 13.61 -5.38
C ILE A 169 7.49 12.22 -6.02
N GLY A 170 8.57 11.47 -5.80
CA GLY A 170 8.68 10.09 -6.29
C GLY A 170 7.64 9.15 -5.64
N GLU A 171 7.39 9.31 -4.33
CA GLU A 171 6.35 8.57 -3.60
C GLU A 171 4.97 8.86 -4.15
N ASP A 172 4.65 10.11 -4.47
CA ASP A 172 3.38 10.50 -5.06
C ASP A 172 3.16 9.83 -6.44
N ARG A 173 4.19 9.77 -7.28
CA ARG A 173 4.13 9.06 -8.57
C ARG A 173 3.85 7.56 -8.39
N PHE A 174 4.48 6.90 -7.43
CA PHE A 174 4.15 5.52 -7.09
C PHE A 174 2.71 5.38 -6.63
N PHE A 175 2.30 6.25 -5.72
CA PHE A 175 0.95 6.22 -5.17
C PHE A 175 -0.11 6.43 -6.25
N THR A 176 0.16 7.25 -7.26
CA THR A 176 -0.73 7.45 -8.42
C THR A 176 -1.01 6.15 -9.15
N HIS A 177 0.00 5.33 -9.43
CA HIS A 177 -0.12 4.16 -10.32
C HIS A 177 -0.36 2.83 -9.60
N LEU A 178 0.16 2.64 -8.38
CA LEU A 178 0.12 1.34 -7.70
C LEU A 178 -1.29 0.95 -7.25
N LEU A 179 -1.82 -0.18 -7.72
CA LEU A 179 -3.09 -0.76 -7.26
C LEU A 179 -3.08 -1.03 -5.75
N ASP A 180 -1.96 -1.50 -5.23
CA ASP A 180 -1.73 -1.67 -3.79
C ASP A 180 -1.22 -0.40 -3.09
N GLY A 181 -1.28 0.74 -3.77
CA GLY A 181 -0.79 2.02 -3.26
C GLY A 181 -1.42 2.40 -1.92
N SER A 182 -0.62 2.33 -0.87
CA SER A 182 -0.96 2.74 0.49
C SER A 182 0.04 3.78 0.97
N ARG A 183 -0.43 4.90 1.49
CA ARG A 183 0.47 5.91 2.09
C ARG A 183 1.26 5.34 3.26
N ALA A 184 0.74 4.34 3.95
CA ALA A 184 1.46 3.64 5.01
C ALA A 184 2.70 2.92 4.46
N ALA A 185 2.50 1.88 3.66
CA ALA A 185 3.59 1.04 3.16
C ALA A 185 4.49 1.78 2.16
N ASN A 186 3.90 2.61 1.29
CA ASN A 186 4.65 3.31 0.26
C ASN A 186 5.61 4.33 0.88
N ARG A 187 5.14 5.20 1.78
CA ARG A 187 6.01 6.17 2.48
C ARG A 187 7.09 5.49 3.32
N LEU A 188 6.75 4.41 4.01
CA LEU A 188 7.74 3.66 4.78
C LEU A 188 8.84 3.08 3.88
N GLY A 189 8.50 2.53 2.73
CA GLY A 189 9.46 2.03 1.73
C GLY A 189 10.37 3.12 1.19
N TRP A 190 9.84 4.31 0.89
CA TRP A 190 10.63 5.46 0.45
C TRP A 190 11.53 5.99 1.56
N GLN A 191 11.03 6.10 2.79
CA GLN A 191 11.85 6.50 3.94
C GLN A 191 12.96 5.49 4.25
N TRP A 192 12.69 4.21 4.03
CA TRP A 192 13.73 3.18 4.11
C TRP A 192 14.82 3.41 3.06
N THR A 193 14.44 3.73 1.82
CA THR A 193 15.37 3.97 0.71
C THR A 193 16.25 5.20 0.93
N ILE A 194 15.70 6.32 1.41
CA ILE A 194 16.49 7.53 1.70
C ILE A 194 17.25 7.45 3.03
N GLY A 195 17.13 6.34 3.76
CA GLY A 195 17.81 6.12 5.03
C GLY A 195 17.11 6.74 6.24
N ALA A 196 16.00 7.46 6.08
CA ALA A 196 15.30 8.10 7.21
C ALA A 196 14.77 7.11 8.26
N ALA A 197 14.54 5.85 7.88
CA ALA A 197 14.17 4.78 8.78
C ALA A 197 15.35 3.94 9.29
N THR A 198 16.53 3.99 8.65
CA THR A 198 17.63 3.03 8.87
C THR A 198 18.97 3.68 9.24
N GLY A 199 19.15 4.97 8.99
CA GLY A 199 20.39 5.70 9.22
C GLY A 199 21.36 5.69 8.03
N LYS A 200 21.05 4.94 6.96
CA LYS A 200 21.84 5.00 5.72
C LYS A 200 20.98 4.78 4.48
N PRO A 201 21.18 5.56 3.42
CA PRO A 201 20.44 5.40 2.18
C PRO A 201 20.71 4.05 1.51
N TYR A 202 19.70 3.52 0.83
CA TYR A 202 19.79 2.31 0.04
C TYR A 202 20.19 2.64 -1.39
N GLY A 203 21.39 2.20 -1.76
CA GLY A 203 21.84 2.22 -3.16
C GLY A 203 21.48 0.92 -3.89
N PHE A 204 21.55 0.96 -5.22
CA PHE A 204 21.60 -0.24 -6.05
C PHE A 204 22.62 -0.05 -7.17
N SER A 205 23.09 -1.17 -7.75
CA SER A 205 24.09 -1.17 -8.80
C SER A 205 23.76 -2.20 -9.86
N ARG A 206 24.52 -2.18 -10.96
CA ARG A 206 24.42 -3.16 -12.04
C ARG A 206 24.50 -4.60 -11.52
N TRP A 207 25.42 -4.88 -10.59
CA TRP A 207 25.52 -6.21 -9.97
C TRP A 207 24.19 -6.72 -9.41
N GLN A 208 23.43 -5.84 -8.79
CA GLN A 208 22.13 -6.23 -8.21
C GLN A 208 21.07 -6.47 -9.29
N VAL A 209 21.13 -5.69 -10.39
CA VAL A 209 20.26 -5.91 -11.56
C VAL A 209 20.60 -7.26 -12.20
N ASP A 210 21.87 -7.54 -12.48
CA ASP A 210 22.32 -8.81 -13.05
C ASP A 210 21.91 -10.01 -12.19
N LYS A 211 22.03 -9.88 -10.87
CA LYS A 211 21.63 -10.92 -9.91
C LYS A 211 20.11 -11.20 -9.95
N ARG A 212 19.26 -10.18 -10.11
CA ARG A 212 17.79 -10.28 -10.00
C ARG A 212 17.07 -10.31 -11.35
N ALA A 213 17.77 -9.92 -12.39
CA ALA A 213 17.27 -9.88 -13.76
C ALA A 213 18.37 -10.33 -14.73
N PRO A 214 18.82 -11.58 -14.66
CA PRO A 214 19.92 -12.07 -15.48
C PRO A 214 19.63 -11.87 -16.97
N GLY A 215 20.67 -11.47 -17.72
CA GLY A 215 20.59 -11.17 -19.16
C GLY A 215 19.95 -9.82 -19.51
N LEU A 216 19.43 -9.07 -18.53
CA LEU A 216 18.80 -7.77 -18.80
C LEU A 216 19.85 -6.70 -19.16
N CYS A 217 20.98 -6.67 -18.44
CA CYS A 217 22.04 -5.71 -18.67
C CYS A 217 22.76 -5.91 -20.01
N GLU A 218 22.89 -7.16 -20.48
CA GLU A 218 23.49 -7.49 -21.78
C GLU A 218 22.70 -6.92 -22.96
N ARG A 219 21.39 -6.74 -22.80
CA ARG A 219 20.47 -6.19 -23.81
C ARG A 219 20.28 -4.68 -23.70
N CYS A 220 20.90 -4.05 -22.69
CA CYS A 220 20.76 -2.63 -22.44
C CYS A 220 21.64 -1.81 -23.39
N SER A 221 21.10 -0.77 -24.02
CA SER A 221 21.88 0.16 -24.85
C SER A 221 22.98 0.87 -24.07
N ARG A 222 22.86 0.94 -22.74
CA ARG A 222 23.86 1.52 -21.83
C ARG A 222 24.85 0.51 -21.26
N GLN A 223 24.91 -0.75 -21.76
CA GLN A 223 25.72 -1.82 -21.17
C GLN A 223 27.21 -1.46 -20.99
N HIS A 224 27.80 -0.66 -21.90
CA HIS A 224 29.21 -0.25 -21.85
C HIS A 224 29.46 1.09 -21.14
N ARG A 225 28.38 1.82 -20.79
CA ARG A 225 28.42 3.10 -20.07
C ARG A 225 27.28 3.15 -19.06
N CYS A 226 27.17 2.13 -18.23
CA CYS A 226 26.08 1.98 -17.29
C CYS A 226 26.15 3.06 -16.19
N PRO A 227 25.14 3.92 -16.01
CA PRO A 227 25.17 4.95 -14.96
C PRO A 227 25.15 4.36 -13.53
N ILE A 228 24.77 3.08 -13.41
CA ILE A 228 24.70 2.36 -12.13
C ILE A 228 25.75 1.24 -12.03
N GLU A 229 26.86 1.33 -12.77
CA GLU A 229 27.92 0.31 -12.77
C GLU A 229 28.40 0.01 -11.35
N SER A 230 28.65 1.03 -10.56
CA SER A 230 29.13 0.94 -9.19
C SER A 230 28.04 1.32 -8.18
N TRP A 231 28.16 0.86 -6.94
CA TRP A 231 27.34 1.32 -5.84
C TRP A 231 27.54 2.82 -5.59
N PRO A 232 26.48 3.57 -5.22
CA PRO A 232 26.66 4.94 -4.78
C PRO A 232 27.48 4.97 -3.48
N PRO A 233 28.25 6.06 -3.21
CA PRO A 233 28.98 6.21 -1.96
C PRO A 233 28.06 6.08 -0.73
N GLU A 234 28.52 5.37 0.29
CA GLU A 234 27.80 5.33 1.57
C GLU A 234 27.90 6.70 2.26
N ARG A 235 26.76 7.21 2.68
CA ARG A 235 26.61 8.50 3.38
C ARG A 235 25.76 8.28 4.62
N PRO A 236 26.36 8.02 5.80
CA PRO A 236 25.64 7.88 7.05
C PRO A 236 24.84 9.14 7.38
N LEU A 237 23.65 8.97 7.94
CA LEU A 237 22.77 10.06 8.33
C LEU A 237 22.83 10.33 9.83
N SER A 238 22.65 11.59 10.21
CA SER A 238 22.52 11.97 11.61
C SER A 238 21.16 11.59 12.17
N PRO A 239 21.05 11.26 13.47
CA PRO A 239 19.77 11.13 14.14
C PRO A 239 18.95 12.39 14.00
N GLY A 240 17.67 12.24 13.61
CA GLY A 240 16.71 13.32 13.45
C GLY A 240 15.66 13.35 14.54
N SER A 241 14.68 14.21 14.39
CA SER A 241 13.54 14.33 15.30
C SER A 241 12.53 13.21 15.05
N GLU A 242 12.20 12.44 16.09
CA GLU A 242 11.20 11.37 16.02
C GLU A 242 9.77 11.92 16.23
N PRO A 243 8.77 11.41 15.49
CA PRO A 243 7.37 11.76 15.75
C PRO A 243 6.92 11.32 17.15
N ARG A 244 6.08 12.16 17.78
CA ARG A 244 5.46 11.79 19.05
C ARG A 244 4.67 10.47 18.91
N GLY A 245 4.77 9.60 19.92
CA GLY A 245 4.05 8.33 19.96
C GLY A 245 4.72 7.18 19.20
N ILE A 246 5.85 7.40 18.53
CA ILE A 246 6.54 6.34 17.78
C ILE A 246 7.16 5.26 18.69
N ARG A 247 7.60 5.64 19.89
CA ARG A 247 8.24 4.71 20.86
C ARG A 247 7.24 4.05 21.79
N SER A 248 6.16 4.74 22.12
CA SER A 248 5.07 4.21 22.96
C SER A 248 3.77 4.93 22.66
N ALA A 249 2.65 4.31 22.97
CA ALA A 249 1.33 4.95 22.93
C ALA A 249 0.71 4.89 24.32
N ASP A 250 0.17 6.02 24.79
CA ASP A 250 -0.56 6.10 26.05
C ASP A 250 -1.88 5.31 25.96
N ASP A 251 -2.59 5.48 24.86
CA ASP A 251 -3.83 4.76 24.53
C ASP A 251 -3.75 4.11 23.15
N PRO A 252 -3.57 2.80 23.07
CA PRO A 252 -3.53 2.08 21.80
C PRO A 252 -4.88 2.02 21.09
N SER A 253 -6.01 2.20 21.79
CA SER A 253 -7.36 2.11 21.22
C SER A 253 -7.56 3.14 20.11
N VAL A 254 -6.93 4.29 20.22
CA VAL A 254 -6.92 5.36 19.22
C VAL A 254 -6.42 4.87 17.85
N ALA A 255 -5.41 4.00 17.83
CA ALA A 255 -4.85 3.43 16.61
C ALA A 255 -5.48 2.10 16.22
N ALA A 256 -5.96 1.33 17.20
CA ALA A 256 -6.48 -0.02 17.02
C ALA A 256 -7.96 -0.07 16.63
N GLY A 257 -8.72 0.98 16.93
CA GLY A 257 -10.19 0.96 16.82
C GLY A 257 -10.86 0.09 17.90
N PRO A 258 -12.14 -0.23 17.79
CA PRO A 258 -12.86 -1.03 18.77
C PRO A 258 -12.39 -2.49 18.81
N VAL A 259 -12.58 -3.17 19.94
CA VAL A 259 -12.34 -4.61 20.10
C VAL A 259 -13.56 -5.40 19.65
N THR A 260 -14.73 -4.91 20.04
CA THR A 260 -16.05 -5.43 19.68
C THR A 260 -16.83 -4.34 18.97
N PRO A 261 -17.89 -4.65 18.22
CA PRO A 261 -18.71 -3.61 17.59
C PRO A 261 -19.18 -2.57 18.60
N LEU A 262 -18.93 -1.29 18.30
CA LEU A 262 -19.52 -0.17 19.05
C LEU A 262 -20.87 0.14 18.43
N MET A 263 -21.94 -0.09 19.18
CA MET A 263 -23.32 0.12 18.76
C MET A 263 -23.89 1.37 19.43
N HIS A 264 -24.37 2.31 18.63
CA HIS A 264 -25.04 3.53 19.08
C HIS A 264 -26.52 3.55 18.68
N ALA A 265 -26.85 2.90 17.57
CA ALA A 265 -28.23 2.77 17.05
C ALA A 265 -28.33 1.58 16.07
N ASP A 266 -29.52 1.23 15.65
CA ASP A 266 -29.74 0.28 14.58
C ASP A 266 -29.34 0.90 13.23
N PRO A 267 -28.43 0.26 12.47
CA PRO A 267 -28.04 0.76 11.17
C PRO A 267 -29.12 0.52 10.11
N SER A 268 -29.13 1.35 9.08
CA SER A 268 -30.01 1.20 7.91
C SER A 268 -29.26 0.91 6.62
N VAL A 269 -27.93 1.06 6.62
CA VAL A 269 -27.09 0.87 5.46
C VAL A 269 -25.66 0.50 5.90
N VAL A 270 -24.97 -0.32 5.12
CA VAL A 270 -23.53 -0.59 5.31
C VAL A 270 -22.71 0.33 4.41
N TRP A 271 -21.89 1.17 5.02
CA TRP A 271 -20.91 1.98 4.27
C TRP A 271 -19.59 1.22 4.12
N ILE A 272 -19.26 0.85 2.89
CA ILE A 272 -17.97 0.27 2.56
C ILE A 272 -17.02 1.34 2.02
N THR A 273 -15.73 1.20 2.36
CA THR A 273 -14.67 2.11 1.93
C THR A 273 -13.70 1.40 1.00
N ALA A 274 -12.76 2.13 0.39
CA ALA A 274 -11.69 1.53 -0.42
C ALA A 274 -10.75 0.60 0.37
N GLU A 275 -10.87 0.55 1.70
CA GLU A 275 -10.10 -0.33 2.58
C GLU A 275 -10.88 -1.61 2.96
N SER A 276 -12.20 -1.64 2.76
CA SER A 276 -13.13 -2.65 3.28
C SER A 276 -14.03 -3.22 2.17
N LEU A 277 -13.43 -3.71 1.10
CA LEU A 277 -14.15 -4.20 -0.09
C LEU A 277 -14.35 -5.73 -0.10
N GLY A 278 -13.82 -6.47 0.86
CA GLY A 278 -13.89 -7.93 0.88
C GLY A 278 -15.23 -8.47 1.35
N ASP A 279 -15.62 -9.65 0.88
CA ASP A 279 -16.83 -10.35 1.37
C ASP A 279 -16.73 -10.72 2.86
N ALA A 280 -15.50 -10.82 3.36
CA ALA A 280 -15.21 -11.06 4.78
C ALA A 280 -15.16 -9.79 5.63
N ASP A 281 -15.50 -8.61 5.07
CA ASP A 281 -15.52 -7.36 5.84
C ASP A 281 -16.49 -7.48 7.02
N PRO A 282 -16.06 -7.08 8.25
CA PRO A 282 -16.87 -7.23 9.46
C PRO A 282 -18.25 -6.56 9.38
N ALA A 283 -18.35 -5.37 8.79
CA ALA A 283 -19.66 -4.70 8.68
C ALA A 283 -20.55 -5.38 7.63
N LEU A 284 -20.01 -5.79 6.49
CA LEU A 284 -20.79 -6.53 5.48
C LEU A 284 -21.31 -7.87 6.01
N ARG A 285 -20.49 -8.60 6.77
CA ARG A 285 -20.87 -9.90 7.34
C ARG A 285 -21.90 -9.79 8.46
N ALA A 286 -21.79 -8.75 9.29
CA ALA A 286 -22.70 -8.54 10.40
C ALA A 286 -24.10 -8.08 9.95
N HIS A 287 -24.21 -7.48 8.77
CA HIS A 287 -25.45 -6.91 8.24
C HIS A 287 -25.74 -7.42 6.81
N PRO A 288 -26.01 -8.74 6.64
CA PRO A 288 -26.18 -9.35 5.32
C PRO A 288 -27.39 -8.81 4.54
N ASP A 289 -28.43 -8.36 5.22
CA ASP A 289 -29.69 -7.94 4.62
C ASP A 289 -29.77 -6.41 4.37
N LEU A 290 -28.85 -5.63 4.91
CA LEU A 290 -28.87 -4.19 4.70
C LEU A 290 -28.32 -3.81 3.33
N PRO A 291 -28.88 -2.75 2.69
CA PRO A 291 -28.28 -2.18 1.50
C PRO A 291 -26.86 -1.68 1.77
N VAL A 292 -26.06 -1.64 0.72
CA VAL A 292 -24.66 -1.20 0.78
C VAL A 292 -24.51 0.12 0.06
N ILE A 293 -23.69 1.02 0.59
CA ILE A 293 -23.31 2.26 -0.06
C ILE A 293 -21.79 2.38 -0.17
N PHE A 294 -21.32 2.83 -1.33
CA PHE A 294 -19.93 3.25 -1.56
C PHE A 294 -19.90 4.69 -2.04
N VAL A 295 -18.99 5.49 -1.49
CA VAL A 295 -18.83 6.89 -1.88
C VAL A 295 -17.43 7.10 -2.45
N PHE A 296 -17.35 7.46 -3.74
CA PHE A 296 -16.12 8.02 -4.29
C PHE A 296 -15.95 9.43 -3.72
N ASP A 297 -14.98 9.60 -2.81
CA ASP A 297 -14.64 10.91 -2.23
C ASP A 297 -14.05 11.82 -3.34
N GLU A 298 -14.92 12.54 -4.01
CA GLU A 298 -14.58 13.31 -5.19
C GLU A 298 -13.52 14.40 -4.92
N PRO A 299 -13.61 15.22 -3.86
CA PRO A 299 -12.58 16.19 -3.53
C PRO A 299 -11.21 15.53 -3.26
N LEU A 300 -11.21 14.37 -2.59
CA LEU A 300 -9.98 13.62 -2.34
C LEU A 300 -9.38 13.08 -3.63
N LEU A 301 -10.19 12.44 -4.48
CA LEU A 301 -9.74 11.85 -5.75
C LEU A 301 -9.24 12.89 -6.73
N ARG A 302 -9.92 14.04 -6.84
CA ARG A 302 -9.45 15.18 -7.65
C ARG A 302 -8.08 15.71 -7.20
N ARG A 303 -7.81 15.68 -5.91
CA ARG A 303 -6.50 16.07 -5.36
C ARG A 303 -5.44 15.00 -5.57
N LEU A 304 -5.80 13.72 -5.44
CA LEU A 304 -4.83 12.61 -5.51
C LEU A 304 -4.42 12.27 -6.93
N GLN A 305 -5.27 12.57 -7.93
CA GLN A 305 -5.00 12.28 -9.35
C GLN A 305 -4.52 10.84 -9.55
N LEU A 306 -5.31 9.88 -9.05
CA LEU A 306 -4.98 8.45 -9.19
C LEU A 306 -5.10 8.01 -10.65
N SER A 307 -4.31 7.00 -11.03
CA SER A 307 -4.47 6.38 -12.36
C SER A 307 -5.84 5.72 -12.50
N GLY A 308 -6.37 5.75 -13.71
CA GLY A 308 -7.66 5.14 -14.04
C GLY A 308 -7.72 3.66 -13.67
N LYS A 309 -6.59 2.94 -13.77
CA LYS A 309 -6.47 1.54 -13.33
C LYS A 309 -6.92 1.31 -11.89
N ARG A 310 -6.55 2.22 -11.00
CA ARG A 310 -6.92 2.12 -9.58
C ARG A 310 -8.43 2.26 -9.38
N LEU A 311 -9.04 3.24 -10.06
CA LEU A 311 -10.49 3.44 -9.95
C LEU A 311 -11.27 2.33 -10.65
N VAL A 312 -10.77 1.80 -11.78
CA VAL A 312 -11.38 0.64 -12.44
C VAL A 312 -11.30 -0.61 -11.56
N PHE A 313 -10.19 -0.84 -10.85
CA PHE A 313 -10.06 -1.93 -9.90
C PHE A 313 -11.15 -1.88 -8.81
N LEU A 314 -11.40 -0.71 -8.23
CA LEU A 314 -12.51 -0.52 -7.28
C LEU A 314 -13.87 -0.75 -7.95
N ALA A 315 -14.07 -0.21 -9.16
CA ALA A 315 -15.32 -0.33 -9.90
C ALA A 315 -15.66 -1.78 -10.28
N GLU A 316 -14.67 -2.60 -10.60
CA GLU A 316 -14.85 -4.04 -10.86
C GLU A 316 -15.37 -4.77 -9.61
N ARG A 317 -14.81 -4.46 -8.44
CA ARG A 317 -15.31 -5.03 -7.18
C ARG A 317 -16.73 -4.58 -6.85
N LEU A 318 -16.99 -3.30 -7.01
CA LEU A 318 -18.34 -2.76 -6.76
C LEU A 318 -19.38 -3.36 -7.72
N ALA A 319 -19.04 -3.56 -8.99
CA ALA A 319 -19.92 -4.20 -9.96
C ALA A 319 -20.24 -5.66 -9.56
N GLU A 320 -19.22 -6.42 -9.12
CA GLU A 320 -19.40 -7.79 -8.64
C GLU A 320 -20.28 -7.83 -7.37
N LEU A 321 -20.01 -6.96 -6.38
CA LEU A 321 -20.82 -6.89 -5.16
C LEU A 321 -22.28 -6.55 -5.45
N GLY A 322 -22.53 -5.68 -6.41
CA GLY A 322 -23.88 -5.31 -6.84
C GLY A 322 -24.69 -6.44 -7.49
N LEU A 323 -24.06 -7.59 -7.83
CA LEU A 323 -24.78 -8.78 -8.31
C LEU A 323 -25.46 -9.54 -7.16
N SER A 324 -24.98 -9.41 -5.93
CA SER A 324 -25.44 -10.17 -4.76
C SER A 324 -26.05 -9.27 -3.66
N ARG A 325 -25.83 -7.97 -3.71
CA ARG A 325 -26.27 -7.00 -2.70
C ARG A 325 -26.91 -5.78 -3.36
N GLU A 326 -27.92 -5.22 -2.72
CA GLU A 326 -28.41 -3.90 -3.09
C GLU A 326 -27.29 -2.89 -2.84
N LEU A 327 -26.73 -2.32 -3.91
CA LEU A 327 -25.55 -1.43 -3.86
C LEU A 327 -25.86 -0.07 -4.47
N THR A 328 -25.68 0.96 -3.67
CA THR A 328 -25.71 2.35 -4.11
C THR A 328 -24.28 2.91 -4.23
N ILE A 329 -23.94 3.48 -5.36
CA ILE A 329 -22.66 4.15 -5.59
C ILE A 329 -22.90 5.66 -5.74
N ARG A 330 -22.17 6.47 -4.99
CA ARG A 330 -22.26 7.94 -4.99
C ARG A 330 -20.89 8.57 -5.22
N ARG A 331 -20.91 9.84 -5.63
CA ARG A 331 -19.75 10.75 -5.67
C ARG A 331 -20.01 11.94 -4.79
N GLY A 332 -19.01 12.42 -4.10
CA GLY A 332 -19.08 13.61 -3.24
C GLY A 332 -18.25 13.46 -1.98
N LYS A 333 -18.41 14.37 -1.04
CA LYS A 333 -17.79 14.23 0.28
C LYS A 333 -18.55 13.21 1.11
N PRO A 334 -17.93 12.17 1.66
CA PRO A 334 -18.61 11.16 2.47
C PRO A 334 -19.50 11.74 3.57
N VAL A 335 -19.03 12.77 4.27
CA VAL A 335 -19.78 13.42 5.35
C VAL A 335 -21.07 14.11 4.88
N GLU A 336 -21.13 14.60 3.65
CA GLU A 336 -22.30 15.23 3.06
C GLU A 336 -23.26 14.16 2.51
N VAL A 337 -22.71 13.18 1.78
CA VAL A 337 -23.50 12.11 1.14
C VAL A 337 -24.19 11.20 2.15
N LEU A 338 -23.55 10.95 3.29
CA LEU A 338 -24.01 10.00 4.32
C LEU A 338 -24.69 10.66 5.51
N ALA A 339 -24.83 12.00 5.53
CA ALA A 339 -25.30 12.76 6.68
C ALA A 339 -26.66 12.31 7.25
N ALA A 340 -27.57 11.83 6.38
CA ALA A 340 -28.90 11.35 6.79
C ALA A 340 -28.98 9.83 7.01
N SER A 341 -27.88 9.11 6.92
CA SER A 341 -27.85 7.64 6.95
C SER A 341 -27.39 7.12 8.32
N ARG A 342 -28.07 6.13 8.87
CA ARG A 342 -27.58 5.36 10.02
C ARG A 342 -26.67 4.25 9.51
N ILE A 343 -25.37 4.53 9.48
CA ILE A 343 -24.38 3.66 8.84
C ILE A 343 -23.80 2.63 9.80
N ALA A 344 -23.63 1.39 9.33
CA ALA A 344 -22.68 0.43 9.85
C ALA A 344 -21.40 0.51 9.02
N VAL A 345 -20.23 0.51 9.64
CA VAL A 345 -18.93 0.64 8.97
C VAL A 345 -17.85 -0.14 9.69
N THR A 346 -16.88 -0.68 8.98
CA THR A 346 -15.67 -1.23 9.58
C THR A 346 -14.67 -0.10 9.87
N TYR A 347 -14.13 -0.07 11.10
CA TYR A 347 -13.05 0.84 11.46
C TYR A 347 -11.93 0.79 10.42
N THR A 348 -11.40 1.94 10.05
CA THR A 348 -10.35 2.02 9.03
C THR A 348 -9.10 2.70 9.60
N PRO A 349 -7.95 2.01 9.69
CA PRO A 349 -6.74 2.51 10.33
C PRO A 349 -5.94 3.47 9.41
N VAL A 350 -6.61 4.52 8.90
CA VAL A 350 -5.98 5.56 8.08
C VAL A 350 -6.26 6.95 8.64
N PRO A 351 -5.32 7.90 8.51
CA PRO A 351 -5.54 9.28 8.90
C PRO A 351 -6.74 9.89 8.19
N GLY A 352 -7.52 10.63 8.93
CA GLY A 352 -8.73 11.29 8.42
C GLY A 352 -10.00 10.47 8.62
N TRP A 353 -9.93 9.14 8.75
CA TRP A 353 -11.12 8.31 9.01
C TRP A 353 -11.82 8.72 10.31
N ARG A 354 -11.09 8.91 11.39
CA ARG A 354 -11.66 9.35 12.69
C ARG A 354 -12.45 10.63 12.56
N ARG A 355 -11.91 11.64 11.89
CA ARG A 355 -12.63 12.91 11.66
C ARG A 355 -13.91 12.71 10.87
N ILE A 356 -13.93 11.80 9.89
CA ILE A 356 -15.12 11.46 9.13
C ILE A 356 -16.11 10.72 10.03
N ALA A 357 -15.65 9.75 10.82
CA ALA A 357 -16.48 9.00 11.76
C ALA A 357 -17.07 9.90 12.86
N GLU A 358 -16.29 10.83 13.41
CA GLU A 358 -16.75 11.83 14.37
C GLU A 358 -17.85 12.73 13.79
N ALA A 359 -17.74 13.11 12.53
CA ALA A 359 -18.74 13.95 11.86
C ALA A 359 -20.01 13.16 11.50
N LEU A 360 -19.89 11.89 11.14
CA LEU A 360 -20.99 11.05 10.72
C LEU A 360 -21.72 10.35 11.88
N GLN A 361 -21.05 10.17 13.04
CA GLN A 361 -21.59 9.44 14.20
C GLN A 361 -22.17 8.08 13.77
N PRO A 362 -21.37 7.11 13.26
CA PRO A 362 -21.88 5.85 12.76
C PRO A 362 -22.76 5.13 13.79
N ALA A 363 -23.89 4.54 13.33
CA ALA A 363 -24.75 3.73 14.17
C ALA A 363 -24.02 2.50 14.72
N VAL A 364 -23.14 1.91 13.90
CA VAL A 364 -22.26 0.79 14.33
C VAL A 364 -20.87 0.94 13.72
N VAL A 365 -19.83 0.79 14.57
CA VAL A 365 -18.42 0.68 14.12
C VAL A 365 -17.92 -0.71 14.44
N HIS A 366 -17.66 -1.49 13.42
CA HIS A 366 -17.08 -2.83 13.54
C HIS A 366 -15.53 -2.77 13.67
N PRO A 367 -14.91 -3.75 14.37
CA PRO A 367 -13.47 -3.80 14.51
C PRO A 367 -12.77 -4.07 13.16
N TRP A 368 -11.57 -3.53 13.00
CA TRP A 368 -10.67 -3.90 11.90
C TRP A 368 -10.10 -5.31 12.11
N PRO A 369 -10.01 -6.15 11.07
CA PRO A 369 -9.49 -7.52 11.19
C PRO A 369 -7.95 -7.52 11.25
N TRP A 370 -7.39 -7.11 12.40
CA TRP A 370 -5.96 -7.13 12.64
C TRP A 370 -5.40 -8.55 12.66
N LEU A 371 -4.23 -8.77 12.09
CA LEU A 371 -3.43 -9.97 12.34
C LEU A 371 -2.84 -9.91 13.76
N HIS A 372 -2.31 -8.74 14.12
CA HIS A 372 -1.87 -8.38 15.47
C HIS A 372 -2.45 -7.03 15.84
N ARG A 373 -3.27 -6.97 16.86
CA ARG A 373 -3.90 -5.71 17.28
C ARG A 373 -2.84 -4.71 17.79
N PRO A 374 -2.90 -3.41 17.41
CA PRO A 374 -2.01 -2.39 17.96
C PRO A 374 -2.06 -2.32 19.48
N GLY A 375 -0.88 -2.36 20.10
CA GLY A 375 -0.65 -2.22 21.54
C GLY A 375 0.11 -0.93 21.88
N THR A 376 0.60 -0.80 23.13
CA THR A 376 1.36 0.36 23.61
C THR A 376 2.82 0.35 23.14
N GLY A 377 3.35 -0.78 22.68
CA GLY A 377 4.75 -0.99 22.34
C GLY A 377 5.27 -0.09 21.20
N SER A 378 6.58 -0.08 21.01
CA SER A 378 7.27 0.75 20.05
C SER A 378 6.96 0.36 18.60
N VAL A 379 6.73 1.36 17.74
CA VAL A 379 6.65 1.21 16.28
C VAL A 379 7.81 1.94 15.57
N VAL A 380 8.89 2.24 16.29
CA VAL A 380 10.04 2.99 15.75
C VAL A 380 10.79 2.24 14.65
N SER A 381 10.74 0.93 14.66
CA SER A 381 11.26 0.06 13.61
C SER A 381 10.49 -1.25 13.58
N PHE A 382 10.55 -1.94 12.45
CA PHE A 382 9.94 -3.27 12.31
C PHE A 382 10.43 -4.26 13.39
N SER A 383 11.74 -4.28 13.65
CA SER A 383 12.30 -5.20 14.66
C SER A 383 11.82 -4.86 16.07
N ALA A 384 11.76 -3.58 16.44
CA ALA A 384 11.23 -3.16 17.74
C ALA A 384 9.75 -3.52 17.88
N TRP A 385 8.95 -3.26 16.87
CA TRP A 385 7.53 -3.63 16.84
C TRP A 385 7.33 -5.14 16.93
N ARG A 386 8.03 -5.91 16.10
CA ARG A 386 7.93 -7.38 16.07
C ARG A 386 8.30 -8.02 17.42
N ASN A 387 9.34 -7.50 18.07
CA ASN A 387 9.73 -7.99 19.39
C ASN A 387 8.69 -7.67 20.47
N GLY A 388 7.91 -6.62 20.31
CA GLY A 388 6.81 -6.24 21.19
C GLY A 388 5.50 -7.02 20.99
N LEU A 389 5.42 -7.89 19.97
CA LEU A 389 4.26 -8.78 19.73
C LEU A 389 4.26 -10.04 20.62
N ARG A 390 5.26 -10.21 21.48
CA ARG A 390 5.42 -11.37 22.36
C ARG A 390 4.58 -11.25 23.62
#